data_2c06628d99b9721dff4bdc8bac81dc16
#
_entry.id   2c06628d99b9721dff4bdc8bac81dc16
#
_cell.length_a   1.000
_cell.length_b   1.000
_cell.length_c   1.000
_cell.angle_alpha   90.00
_cell.angle_beta   90.00
_cell.angle_gamma   90.00
#
_symmetry.space_group_name_H-M   'P 1'
#
loop_
_entity.id
_entity.type
_entity.pdbx_description
1 polymer ?
#
loop_
_entity_poly.entity_id
_entity_poly.type
_entity_poly.pdbx_seq_one_letter_code
_entity_poly.pdbx_strand_id
1 'polypeptide(L)'
;MKVKNQKCIRRLSYKSLWASRKRNVIAIFAIALTTLLFTSLFTILMSLNESYETYNFRQAGGYSDGTFKELSGEQVEKIAAHPGIREAGERIVCGFCTTGVFGKVPAEVSYMDKNCTKWSYATPATGREPKQSNEIAMDTVALKLLGVAPELGAKVTIEYQAGDKTNGGFQET
;
A
#
# COMPACT_ATOMS: atom_id res chain seq x y z
N MET A 1 -49.25 -18.70 31.97
CA MET A 1 -50.50 -18.05 31.54
C MET A 1 -50.36 -17.62 30.06
N LYS A 2 -50.99 -18.35 29.10
CA LYS A 2 -50.94 -17.98 27.69
C LYS A 2 -51.99 -16.90 27.44
N VAL A 3 -51.56 -15.67 27.18
CA VAL A 3 -52.46 -14.56 26.85
C VAL A 3 -53.01 -14.77 25.44
N LYS A 4 -54.29 -15.09 25.37
CA LYS A 4 -55.04 -15.52 24.17
C LYS A 4 -55.39 -14.35 23.20
N ASN A 5 -55.12 -13.07 23.57
CA ASN A 5 -55.59 -11.92 22.78
C ASN A 5 -54.45 -10.99 22.34
N GLN A 6 -53.63 -11.48 21.43
CA GLN A 6 -52.51 -10.74 20.87
C GLN A 6 -52.88 -9.41 20.19
N LYS A 7 -54.12 -9.34 19.63
CA LYS A 7 -54.64 -8.12 19.01
C LYS A 7 -54.86 -7.00 20.03
N CYS A 8 -55.34 -7.34 21.22
CA CYS A 8 -55.57 -6.36 22.28
C CYS A 8 -54.26 -5.83 22.85
N ILE A 9 -53.27 -6.71 23.07
CA ILE A 9 -51.95 -6.34 23.55
C ILE A 9 -51.25 -5.40 22.54
N ARG A 10 -51.28 -5.74 21.27
CA ARG A 10 -50.68 -4.93 20.20
C ARG A 10 -51.33 -3.54 20.12
N ARG A 11 -52.64 -3.45 20.26
CA ARG A 11 -53.38 -2.19 20.27
C ARG A 11 -53.06 -1.34 21.50
N LEU A 12 -52.92 -1.97 22.66
CA LEU A 12 -52.56 -1.30 23.91
C LEU A 12 -51.12 -0.77 23.86
N SER A 13 -50.15 -1.58 23.37
CA SER A 13 -48.76 -1.16 23.17
C SER A 13 -48.66 0.02 22.23
N TYR A 14 -49.42 -0.01 21.13
CA TYR A 14 -49.39 1.09 20.17
C TYR A 14 -49.95 2.40 20.74
N LYS A 15 -51.07 2.30 21.51
CA LYS A 15 -51.62 3.47 22.20
C LYS A 15 -50.68 4.02 23.27
N SER A 16 -50.03 3.14 24.03
CA SER A 16 -49.02 3.53 25.03
C SER A 16 -47.80 4.23 24.42
N LEU A 17 -47.31 3.71 23.27
CA LEU A 17 -46.24 4.35 22.52
C LEU A 17 -46.62 5.78 22.05
N TRP A 18 -47.84 5.94 21.60
CA TRP A 18 -48.33 7.26 21.12
C TRP A 18 -48.60 8.22 22.28
N ALA A 19 -49.07 7.76 23.41
CA ALA A 19 -49.28 8.59 24.60
C ALA A 19 -47.98 9.21 25.13
N SER A 20 -46.86 8.48 25.01
CA SER A 20 -45.52 8.93 25.44
C SER A 20 -44.61 9.29 24.25
N ARG A 21 -45.19 9.73 23.12
CA ARG A 21 -44.42 9.95 21.87
C ARG A 21 -43.18 10.81 22.03
N LYS A 22 -43.22 11.93 22.76
CA LYS A 22 -42.06 12.80 22.97
C LYS A 22 -40.89 12.07 23.62
N ARG A 23 -41.13 11.31 24.68
CA ARG A 23 -40.15 10.51 25.40
C ARG A 23 -39.58 9.38 24.51
N ASN A 24 -40.42 8.70 23.75
CA ASN A 24 -40.04 7.62 22.89
C ASN A 24 -39.19 8.12 21.68
N VAL A 25 -39.55 9.27 21.11
CA VAL A 25 -38.75 9.92 20.03
C VAL A 25 -37.37 10.28 20.55
N ILE A 26 -37.27 10.89 21.74
CA ILE A 26 -35.96 11.22 22.34
C ILE A 26 -35.14 9.95 22.57
N ALA A 27 -35.74 8.87 23.06
CA ALA A 27 -35.04 7.61 23.27
C ALA A 27 -34.56 6.98 21.96
N ILE A 28 -35.37 7.04 20.88
CA ILE A 28 -34.98 6.56 19.57
C ILE A 28 -33.80 7.37 19.03
N PHE A 29 -33.86 8.70 19.13
CA PHE A 29 -32.77 9.56 18.71
C PHE A 29 -31.48 9.30 19.51
N ALA A 30 -31.58 9.11 20.81
CA ALA A 30 -30.44 8.79 21.66
C ALA A 30 -29.77 7.47 21.22
N ILE A 31 -30.57 6.43 20.98
CA ILE A 31 -30.06 5.12 20.50
C ILE A 31 -29.45 5.27 19.10
N ALA A 32 -30.13 5.97 18.19
CA ALA A 32 -29.62 6.21 16.85
C ALA A 32 -28.29 6.98 16.86
N LEU A 33 -28.16 8.00 17.69
CA LEU A 33 -26.96 8.81 17.81
C LEU A 33 -25.79 8.01 18.41
N THR A 34 -26.05 7.20 19.44
CA THR A 34 -25.03 6.35 20.03
C THR A 34 -24.55 5.25 19.05
N THR A 35 -25.47 4.61 18.33
CA THR A 35 -25.10 3.60 17.32
C THR A 35 -24.32 4.23 16.19
N LEU A 36 -24.71 5.41 15.71
CA LEU A 36 -23.97 6.15 14.67
C LEU A 36 -22.56 6.51 15.16
N LEU A 37 -22.42 6.97 16.40
CA LEU A 37 -21.13 7.32 16.97
C LEU A 37 -20.21 6.09 17.06
N PHE A 38 -20.71 4.97 17.57
CA PHE A 38 -19.92 3.74 17.65
C PHE A 38 -19.54 3.21 16.27
N THR A 39 -20.48 3.14 15.32
CA THR A 39 -20.17 2.66 13.97
C THR A 39 -19.16 3.55 13.27
N SER A 40 -19.29 4.88 13.37
CA SER A 40 -18.31 5.80 12.77
C SER A 40 -16.92 5.63 13.40
N LEU A 41 -16.83 5.51 14.71
CA LEU A 41 -15.57 5.32 15.43
C LEU A 41 -14.87 4.02 14.99
N PHE A 42 -15.60 2.90 14.98
CA PHE A 42 -15.04 1.61 14.54
C PHE A 42 -14.62 1.64 13.06
N THR A 43 -15.43 2.25 12.21
CA THR A 43 -15.07 2.38 10.77
C THR A 43 -13.79 3.18 10.59
N ILE A 44 -13.64 4.31 11.30
CA ILE A 44 -12.42 5.11 11.25
C ILE A 44 -11.22 4.31 11.77
N LEU A 45 -11.36 3.64 12.92
CA LEU A 45 -10.27 2.83 13.49
C LEU A 45 -9.83 1.71 12.54
N MET A 46 -10.77 0.98 11.93
CA MET A 46 -10.45 -0.08 10.97
C MET A 46 -9.77 0.49 9.72
N SER A 47 -10.26 1.59 9.19
CA SER A 47 -9.68 2.26 8.02
C SER A 47 -8.27 2.79 8.30
N LEU A 48 -8.04 3.35 9.50
CA LEU A 48 -6.70 3.80 9.91
C LEU A 48 -5.74 2.61 10.04
N ASN A 49 -6.18 1.51 10.67
CA ASN A 49 -5.35 0.31 10.81
C ASN A 49 -4.93 -0.26 9.46
N GLU A 50 -5.87 -0.42 8.53
CA GLU A 50 -5.59 -0.90 7.16
C GLU A 50 -4.65 0.05 6.41
N SER A 51 -4.87 1.35 6.53
CA SER A 51 -3.98 2.35 5.92
C SER A 51 -2.58 2.31 6.52
N TYR A 52 -2.48 2.11 7.84
CA TYR A 52 -1.20 2.02 8.55
C TYR A 52 -0.42 0.76 8.18
N GLU A 53 -1.09 -0.40 8.07
CA GLU A 53 -0.49 -1.63 7.59
C GLU A 53 0.05 -1.46 6.16
N THR A 54 -0.77 -0.94 5.24
CA THR A 54 -0.34 -0.68 3.86
C THR A 54 0.84 0.28 3.79
N TYR A 55 0.84 1.33 4.61
CA TYR A 55 1.95 2.27 4.70
C TYR A 55 3.23 1.59 5.20
N ASN A 56 3.14 0.79 6.27
CA ASN A 56 4.29 0.07 6.81
C ASN A 56 4.85 -0.95 5.81
N PHE A 57 3.99 -1.69 5.11
CA PHE A 57 4.42 -2.61 4.06
C PHE A 57 5.15 -1.90 2.92
N ARG A 58 4.67 -0.74 2.49
CA ARG A 58 5.36 0.08 1.48
C ARG A 58 6.71 0.60 1.97
N GLN A 59 6.80 1.02 3.23
CA GLN A 59 8.05 1.46 3.85
C GLN A 59 9.05 0.31 4.00
N ALA A 60 8.59 -0.87 4.39
CA ALA A 60 9.43 -2.07 4.52
C ALA A 60 9.86 -2.68 3.18
N GLY A 61 9.28 -2.23 2.06
CA GLY A 61 9.61 -2.71 0.72
C GLY A 61 8.79 -3.90 0.25
N GLY A 62 7.61 -4.14 0.83
CA GLY A 62 6.63 -5.08 0.32
C GLY A 62 6.24 -6.24 1.23
N TYR A 63 5.40 -7.12 0.70
CA TYR A 63 4.94 -8.34 1.37
C TYR A 63 5.98 -9.45 1.24
N SER A 64 6.95 -9.50 2.14
CA SER A 64 7.90 -10.61 2.21
C SER A 64 8.00 -11.13 3.64
N ASP A 65 7.98 -12.44 3.80
CA ASP A 65 8.20 -13.09 5.11
C ASP A 65 9.67 -13.00 5.54
N GLY A 66 10.58 -12.84 4.58
CA GLY A 66 12.02 -12.67 4.83
C GLY A 66 12.72 -12.01 3.66
N THR A 67 13.77 -11.26 3.95
CA THR A 67 14.61 -10.60 2.95
C THR A 67 16.07 -10.95 3.22
N PHE A 68 16.74 -11.40 2.18
CA PHE A 68 18.17 -11.64 2.18
C PHE A 68 18.88 -10.53 1.42
N LYS A 69 20.04 -10.11 1.88
CA LYS A 69 20.83 -9.04 1.23
C LYS A 69 22.20 -9.59 0.84
N GLU A 70 22.78 -8.96 -0.18
CA GLU A 70 24.16 -9.24 -0.64
C GLU A 70 24.39 -10.71 -1.03
N LEU A 71 23.40 -11.32 -1.68
CA LEU A 71 23.50 -12.71 -2.14
C LEU A 71 24.26 -12.79 -3.48
N SER A 72 25.03 -13.86 -3.65
CA SER A 72 25.53 -14.28 -4.96
C SER A 72 24.43 -14.94 -5.79
N GLY A 73 24.58 -14.96 -7.13
CA GLY A 73 23.60 -15.61 -8.01
C GLY A 73 23.32 -17.07 -7.66
N GLU A 74 24.35 -17.84 -7.29
CA GLU A 74 24.18 -19.23 -6.85
C GLU A 74 23.35 -19.35 -5.56
N GLN A 75 23.49 -18.39 -4.65
CA GLN A 75 22.71 -18.38 -3.40
C GLN A 75 21.25 -18.04 -3.69
N VAL A 76 20.98 -17.10 -4.60
CA VAL A 76 19.64 -16.75 -5.06
C VAL A 76 18.94 -17.97 -5.64
N GLU A 77 19.60 -18.71 -6.54
CA GLU A 77 19.06 -19.93 -7.15
C GLU A 77 18.77 -21.03 -6.11
N LYS A 78 19.68 -21.25 -5.16
CA LYS A 78 19.50 -22.23 -4.08
C LYS A 78 18.31 -21.87 -3.17
N ILE A 79 18.15 -20.58 -2.86
CA ILE A 79 17.04 -20.09 -2.04
C ILE A 79 15.73 -20.24 -2.80
N ALA A 80 15.68 -19.80 -4.06
CA ALA A 80 14.49 -19.88 -4.88
C ALA A 80 14.02 -21.35 -5.12
N ALA A 81 14.97 -22.28 -5.20
CA ALA A 81 14.69 -23.71 -5.36
C ALA A 81 14.30 -24.43 -4.06
N HIS A 82 14.36 -23.77 -2.89
CA HIS A 82 14.09 -24.43 -1.61
C HIS A 82 12.61 -24.75 -1.44
N PRO A 83 12.24 -26.00 -1.06
CA PRO A 83 10.83 -26.43 -0.97
C PRO A 83 9.97 -25.64 0.01
N GLY A 84 10.58 -24.97 0.97
CA GLY A 84 9.88 -24.10 1.93
C GLY A 84 9.59 -22.69 1.41
N ILE A 85 10.06 -22.34 0.22
CA ILE A 85 9.85 -21.03 -0.40
C ILE A 85 8.79 -21.19 -1.49
N ARG A 86 7.68 -20.51 -1.31
CA ARG A 86 6.57 -20.55 -2.26
C ARG A 86 6.82 -19.65 -3.47
N GLU A 87 7.30 -18.45 -3.24
CA GLU A 87 7.61 -17.45 -4.26
C GLU A 87 8.82 -16.64 -3.81
N ALA A 88 9.71 -16.33 -4.72
CA ALA A 88 10.85 -15.47 -4.53
C ALA A 88 10.78 -14.27 -5.49
N GLY A 89 11.28 -13.12 -5.06
CA GLY A 89 11.45 -11.93 -5.87
C GLY A 89 12.86 -11.40 -5.74
N GLU A 90 13.43 -10.90 -6.83
CA GLU A 90 14.78 -10.37 -6.89
C GLU A 90 14.78 -8.87 -7.13
N ARG A 91 15.63 -8.16 -6.37
CA ARG A 91 15.92 -6.75 -6.58
C ARG A 91 17.43 -6.54 -6.62
N ILE A 92 17.89 -5.90 -7.67
CA ILE A 92 19.30 -5.52 -7.82
C ILE A 92 19.36 -3.98 -7.80
N VAL A 93 20.03 -3.42 -6.80
CA VAL A 93 20.28 -1.98 -6.72
C VAL A 93 21.44 -1.67 -7.63
N CYS A 94 21.18 -0.91 -8.71
CA CYS A 94 22.18 -0.49 -9.67
C CYS A 94 22.95 0.74 -9.18
N GLY A 95 22.27 1.64 -8.45
CA GLY A 95 22.88 2.83 -7.89
C GLY A 95 21.88 3.86 -7.40
N PHE A 96 22.41 5.01 -7.03
CA PHE A 96 21.60 6.13 -6.51
C PHE A 96 21.89 7.42 -7.27
N CYS A 97 20.83 8.15 -7.59
CA CYS A 97 20.90 9.52 -8.07
C CYS A 97 20.87 10.46 -6.86
N THR A 98 21.98 11.07 -6.53
CA THR A 98 22.11 11.95 -5.34
C THR A 98 22.57 13.35 -5.71
N THR A 99 22.83 13.62 -6.99
CA THR A 99 23.32 14.89 -7.51
C THR A 99 22.25 15.67 -8.27
N GLY A 100 22.53 16.93 -8.56
CA GLY A 100 21.64 17.79 -9.35
C GLY A 100 20.25 17.94 -8.76
N VAL A 101 19.23 17.61 -9.54
CA VAL A 101 17.81 17.72 -9.15
C VAL A 101 17.42 16.72 -8.07
N PHE A 102 18.18 15.64 -7.91
CA PHE A 102 17.96 14.60 -6.90
C PHE A 102 18.70 14.84 -5.57
N GLY A 103 19.43 15.97 -5.43
CA GLY A 103 20.20 16.25 -4.22
C GLY A 103 19.39 16.39 -2.94
N LYS A 104 18.09 16.77 -3.04
CA LYS A 104 17.18 16.85 -1.89
C LYS A 104 16.29 15.62 -1.74
N VAL A 105 16.02 14.92 -2.82
CA VAL A 105 15.18 13.73 -2.88
C VAL A 105 15.93 12.68 -3.68
N PRO A 106 16.81 11.91 -3.03
CA PRO A 106 17.57 10.87 -3.70
C PRO A 106 16.66 9.85 -4.38
N ALA A 107 17.02 9.42 -5.58
CA ALA A 107 16.32 8.38 -6.31
C ALA A 107 17.20 7.14 -6.45
N GLU A 108 16.62 5.97 -6.21
CA GLU A 108 17.30 4.70 -6.42
C GLU A 108 17.04 4.19 -7.84
N VAL A 109 18.08 3.72 -8.49
CA VAL A 109 18.00 3.00 -9.77
C VAL A 109 18.19 1.51 -9.47
N SER A 110 17.14 0.73 -9.65
CA SER A 110 17.16 -0.70 -9.36
C SER A 110 16.44 -1.51 -10.44
N TYR A 111 16.93 -2.72 -10.64
CA TYR A 111 16.20 -3.76 -11.35
C TYR A 111 15.31 -4.51 -10.37
N MET A 112 14.11 -4.84 -10.77
CA MET A 112 13.19 -5.69 -10.03
C MET A 112 12.58 -6.70 -10.98
N ASP A 113 12.50 -7.95 -10.54
CA ASP A 113 11.73 -8.94 -11.26
C ASP A 113 10.22 -8.71 -11.08
N LYS A 114 9.41 -9.47 -11.79
CA LYS A 114 7.95 -9.34 -11.79
C LYS A 114 7.35 -9.52 -10.38
N ASN A 115 7.86 -10.46 -9.60
CA ASN A 115 7.37 -10.72 -8.24
C ASN A 115 7.72 -9.56 -7.31
N CYS A 116 8.97 -9.12 -7.32
CA CYS A 116 9.43 -7.99 -6.53
C CYS A 116 8.68 -6.71 -6.89
N THR A 117 8.51 -6.41 -8.19
CA THR A 117 7.74 -5.26 -8.68
C THR A 117 6.32 -5.25 -8.15
N LYS A 118 5.64 -6.41 -8.18
CA LYS A 118 4.28 -6.57 -7.68
C LYS A 118 4.21 -6.34 -6.17
N TRP A 119 5.09 -6.98 -5.41
CA TRP A 119 5.04 -6.93 -3.94
C TRP A 119 5.55 -5.61 -3.36
N SER A 120 6.47 -4.94 -4.06
CA SER A 120 6.96 -3.60 -3.68
C SER A 120 6.06 -2.46 -4.15
N TYR A 121 4.89 -2.75 -4.71
CA TYR A 121 3.98 -1.74 -5.27
C TYR A 121 4.61 -0.86 -6.35
N ALA A 122 5.61 -1.39 -7.06
CA ALA A 122 6.34 -0.68 -8.10
C ALA A 122 5.80 -0.96 -9.52
N THR A 123 4.68 -1.67 -9.63
CA THR A 123 4.02 -1.92 -10.92
C THR A 123 3.59 -0.60 -11.56
N PRO A 124 3.98 -0.31 -12.81
CA PRO A 124 3.60 0.91 -13.48
C PRO A 124 2.08 1.08 -13.58
N ALA A 125 1.56 2.25 -13.17
CA ALA A 125 0.14 2.57 -13.31
C ALA A 125 -0.25 2.88 -14.77
N THR A 126 0.72 3.30 -15.58
CA THR A 126 0.54 3.61 -17.00
C THR A 126 1.67 2.96 -17.79
N GLY A 127 1.34 2.33 -18.91
CA GLY A 127 2.31 1.64 -19.76
C GLY A 127 2.54 0.20 -19.32
N ARG A 128 3.80 -0.22 -19.30
CA ARG A 128 4.25 -1.57 -18.97
C ARG A 128 5.59 -1.56 -18.24
N GLU A 129 5.95 -2.67 -17.66
CA GLU A 129 7.30 -2.89 -17.15
C GLU A 129 8.37 -2.81 -18.26
N PRO A 130 9.56 -2.28 -17.96
CA PRO A 130 10.69 -2.25 -18.89
C PRO A 130 11.04 -3.67 -19.36
N LYS A 131 11.34 -3.82 -20.67
CA LYS A 131 11.74 -5.10 -21.27
C LYS A 131 13.12 -5.02 -21.94
N GLN A 132 13.56 -3.82 -22.26
CA GLN A 132 14.84 -3.57 -22.94
C GLN A 132 15.77 -2.78 -22.03
N SER A 133 17.06 -2.89 -22.27
CA SER A 133 18.11 -2.24 -21.47
C SER A 133 18.06 -0.70 -21.50
N ASN A 134 17.40 -0.13 -22.50
CA ASN A 134 17.20 1.32 -22.65
C ASN A 134 15.82 1.80 -22.21
N GLU A 135 15.05 0.97 -21.53
CA GLU A 135 13.75 1.33 -20.99
C GLU A 135 13.82 1.44 -19.47
N ILE A 136 13.12 2.42 -18.93
CA ILE A 136 12.97 2.64 -17.49
C ILE A 136 11.52 2.95 -17.13
N ALA A 137 11.07 2.45 -16.00
CA ALA A 137 9.85 2.90 -15.35
C ALA A 137 10.23 3.94 -14.29
N MET A 138 9.59 5.09 -14.33
CA MET A 138 9.92 6.21 -13.46
C MET A 138 8.64 6.80 -12.87
N ASP A 139 8.69 7.23 -11.63
CA ASP A 139 7.56 7.88 -11.00
C ASP A 139 7.37 9.32 -11.50
N THR A 140 6.16 9.84 -11.31
CA THR A 140 5.80 11.19 -11.78
C THR A 140 6.52 12.29 -11.01
N VAL A 141 7.00 12.02 -9.80
CA VAL A 141 7.76 12.99 -9.00
C VAL A 141 9.14 13.16 -9.57
N ALA A 142 9.81 12.05 -9.90
CA ALA A 142 11.13 12.08 -10.53
C ALA A 142 11.07 12.74 -11.93
N LEU A 143 10.06 12.44 -12.76
CA LEU A 143 9.84 13.10 -14.04
C LEU A 143 9.65 14.61 -13.87
N LYS A 144 8.88 15.03 -12.88
CA LYS A 144 8.67 16.45 -12.57
C LYS A 144 9.97 17.14 -12.14
N LEU A 145 10.81 16.48 -11.34
CA LEU A 145 12.11 17.01 -10.93
C LEU A 145 13.04 17.18 -12.15
N LEU A 146 12.99 16.26 -13.10
CA LEU A 146 13.74 16.34 -14.36
C LEU A 146 13.15 17.34 -15.36
N GLY A 147 11.96 17.89 -15.09
CA GLY A 147 11.28 18.79 -16.03
C GLY A 147 10.73 18.10 -17.27
N VAL A 148 10.51 16.79 -17.22
CA VAL A 148 10.01 15.97 -18.32
C VAL A 148 8.52 15.70 -18.14
N ALA A 149 7.74 15.84 -19.20
CA ALA A 149 6.31 15.51 -19.18
C ALA A 149 6.11 14.01 -18.97
N PRO A 150 5.09 13.59 -18.15
CA PRO A 150 4.83 12.18 -17.86
C PRO A 150 4.13 11.47 -19.02
N GLU A 151 4.85 11.31 -20.12
CA GLU A 151 4.38 10.67 -21.35
C GLU A 151 5.16 9.39 -21.61
N LEU A 152 4.49 8.35 -22.14
CA LEU A 152 5.15 7.11 -22.53
C LEU A 152 6.08 7.35 -23.71
N GLY A 153 7.31 6.86 -23.60
CA GLY A 153 8.36 7.04 -24.63
C GLY A 153 9.14 8.35 -24.51
N ALA A 154 8.87 9.15 -23.47
CA ALA A 154 9.72 10.29 -23.15
C ALA A 154 11.17 9.85 -22.88
N LYS A 155 12.14 10.58 -23.40
CA LYS A 155 13.56 10.31 -23.17
C LYS A 155 14.03 11.06 -21.93
N VAL A 156 14.67 10.35 -21.02
CA VAL A 156 15.26 10.93 -19.80
C VAL A 156 16.75 10.63 -19.78
N THR A 157 17.53 11.55 -19.27
CA THR A 157 18.95 11.37 -18.97
C THR A 157 19.12 11.50 -17.47
N ILE A 158 19.68 10.48 -16.85
CA ILE A 158 19.94 10.44 -15.40
C ILE A 158 21.40 10.11 -15.16
N GLU A 159 22.00 10.79 -14.20
CA GLU A 159 23.31 10.48 -13.67
C GLU A 159 23.14 9.77 -12.34
N TYR A 160 23.77 8.62 -12.17
CA TYR A 160 23.70 7.86 -10.95
C TYR A 160 25.06 7.32 -10.53
N GLN A 161 25.25 7.22 -9.23
CA GLN A 161 26.45 6.58 -8.66
C GLN A 161 26.22 5.08 -8.65
N ALA A 162 26.98 4.36 -9.45
CA ALA A 162 26.89 2.89 -9.50
C ALA A 162 27.48 2.28 -8.23
N GLY A 163 26.83 1.23 -7.71
CA GLY A 163 27.35 0.47 -6.58
C GLY A 163 28.59 -0.34 -6.97
N ASP A 164 29.71 -0.13 -6.26
CA ASP A 164 30.89 -0.97 -6.43
C ASP A 164 30.73 -2.25 -5.61
N LYS A 165 30.74 -3.39 -6.31
CA LYS A 165 30.62 -4.71 -5.67
C LYS A 165 31.82 -5.08 -4.79
N THR A 166 32.94 -4.37 -4.92
CA THR A 166 34.20 -4.75 -4.25
C THR A 166 34.44 -4.06 -2.92
N ASN A 167 33.91 -2.85 -2.69
CA ASN A 167 34.24 -2.05 -1.49
C ASN A 167 33.04 -1.41 -0.79
N GLY A 168 31.80 -1.71 -1.18
CA GLY A 168 30.59 -1.08 -0.59
C GLY A 168 30.50 0.42 -0.86
N GLY A 169 31.29 0.97 -1.74
CA GLY A 169 31.29 2.37 -2.19
C GLY A 169 30.55 2.54 -3.52
N PHE A 170 30.12 3.76 -3.79
CA PHE A 170 29.51 4.13 -5.06
C PHE A 170 30.53 4.89 -5.91
N GLN A 171 30.66 4.54 -7.20
CA GLN A 171 31.44 5.29 -8.16
C GLN A 171 30.49 6.10 -9.08
N GLU A 172 30.87 7.33 -9.41
CA GLU A 172 30.16 8.13 -10.41
C GLU A 172 30.42 7.55 -11.80
N THR A 173 29.37 7.31 -12.57
CA THR A 173 29.39 6.93 -13.99
C THR A 173 28.55 7.89 -14.79
#